data_9582991eca20b26f55ca36aba09515fd
#
_entry.id   9582991eca20b26f55ca36aba09515fd
#
_cell.length_a   1.000
_cell.length_b   1.000
_cell.length_c   1.000
_cell.angle_alpha   90.00
_cell.angle_beta   90.00
_cell.angle_gamma   90.00
#
_symmetry.space_group_name_H-M   'P 1'
#
loop_
_entity.id
_entity.type
_entity.pdbx_description
1 polymer ?
#
loop_
_entity_poly.entity_id
_entity_poly.type
_entity_poly.pdbx_seq_one_letter_code
_entity_poly.pdbx_strand_id
1 'polypeptide(L)'
;MLAAIFVIQGWSSFSNPARLAGKAVRVTEKLEPTIKAMHPSLPTEAETLVRVNGAVQVAGGLLLASGHATRPAALALAGSLVPTTLAGHAFWEIEDPAERAQQRIQFLKNIGLFGGLLLAALDREGRPDLRWRAGHAARSSARTLKRARRHLRDSSPIPLHHR
;
A
#
# COMPACT_ATOMS: atom_id res chain seq x y z
N MET A 1 14.09 8.72 2.58
CA MET A 1 14.54 9.10 1.21
C MET A 1 13.61 8.58 0.10
N LEU A 2 13.15 7.34 0.16
CA LEU A 2 12.25 6.75 -0.85
C LEU A 2 10.94 7.53 -1.02
N ALA A 3 10.34 8.02 0.07
CA ALA A 3 9.10 8.80 0.07
C ALA A 3 9.18 10.12 -0.70
N ALA A 4 10.34 10.79 -0.68
CA ALA A 4 10.49 12.11 -1.28
C ALA A 4 10.23 12.11 -2.79
N ILE A 5 10.65 11.06 -3.51
CA ILE A 5 10.44 10.95 -4.95
C ILE A 5 8.94 10.90 -5.28
N PHE A 6 8.15 10.17 -4.47
CA PHE A 6 6.71 10.05 -4.68
C PHE A 6 5.98 11.35 -4.37
N VAL A 7 6.39 12.09 -3.34
CA VAL A 7 5.78 13.39 -3.02
C VAL A 7 6.07 14.39 -4.13
N ILE A 8 7.32 14.50 -4.61
CA ILE A 8 7.71 15.46 -5.64
C ILE A 8 7.04 15.12 -6.98
N GLN A 9 7.14 13.88 -7.43
CA GLN A 9 6.54 13.46 -8.70
C GLN A 9 5.02 13.44 -8.65
N GLY A 10 4.45 12.96 -7.54
CA GLY A 10 3.01 12.96 -7.31
C GLY A 10 2.44 14.36 -7.32
N TRP A 11 3.11 15.32 -6.69
CA TRP A 11 2.70 16.73 -6.74
C TRP A 11 2.71 17.31 -8.16
N SER A 12 3.75 17.01 -8.93
CA SER A 12 3.83 17.42 -10.35
C SER A 12 2.69 16.84 -11.18
N SER A 13 2.37 15.56 -11.00
CA SER A 13 1.27 14.89 -11.70
C SER A 13 -0.10 15.40 -11.26
N PHE A 14 -0.27 15.72 -9.98
CA PHE A 14 -1.51 16.27 -9.43
C PHE A 14 -1.76 17.69 -9.91
N SER A 15 -0.74 18.55 -9.90
CA SER A 15 -0.85 19.96 -10.25
C SER A 15 -0.95 20.21 -11.76
N ASN A 16 -0.30 19.37 -12.58
CA ASN A 16 -0.25 19.53 -14.03
C ASN A 16 -0.53 18.19 -14.74
N PRO A 17 -1.72 17.60 -14.60
CA PRO A 17 -2.03 16.27 -15.13
C PRO A 17 -2.05 16.26 -16.66
N ALA A 18 -2.46 17.36 -17.31
CA ALA A 18 -2.52 17.48 -18.77
C ALA A 18 -1.17 17.19 -19.45
N ARG A 19 -0.04 17.55 -18.81
CA ARG A 19 1.30 17.29 -19.33
C ARG A 19 1.62 15.80 -19.48
N LEU A 20 1.03 14.97 -18.64
CA LEU A 20 1.26 13.53 -18.63
C LEU A 20 0.10 12.73 -19.23
N ALA A 21 -1.07 13.35 -19.39
CA ALA A 21 -2.28 12.69 -19.91
C ALA A 21 -2.04 12.05 -21.28
N GLY A 22 -1.36 12.74 -22.22
CA GLY A 22 -1.05 12.18 -23.52
C GLY A 22 -0.23 10.88 -23.49
N LYS A 23 0.70 10.75 -22.54
CA LYS A 23 1.47 9.51 -22.34
C LYS A 23 0.64 8.43 -21.64
N ALA A 24 -0.34 8.84 -20.83
CA ALA A 24 -1.17 7.92 -20.06
C ALA A 24 -2.31 7.30 -20.89
N VAL A 25 -2.74 7.91 -21.99
CA VAL A 25 -3.89 7.47 -22.80
C VAL A 25 -3.88 5.98 -23.08
N ARG A 26 -2.78 5.43 -23.58
CA ARG A 26 -2.68 3.99 -23.91
C ARG A 26 -2.86 3.08 -22.69
N VAL A 27 -2.41 3.49 -21.52
CA VAL A 27 -2.56 2.71 -20.28
C VAL A 27 -3.98 2.87 -19.75
N THR A 28 -4.53 4.08 -19.82
CA THR A 28 -5.90 4.34 -19.36
C THR A 28 -6.93 3.61 -20.20
N GLU A 29 -6.77 3.55 -21.53
CA GLU A 29 -7.62 2.78 -22.42
C GLU A 29 -7.63 1.28 -22.09
N LYS A 30 -6.47 0.72 -21.77
CA LYS A 30 -6.37 -0.70 -21.32
C LYS A 30 -6.99 -0.93 -19.95
N LEU A 31 -6.99 0.05 -19.07
CA LEU A 31 -7.56 -0.04 -17.73
C LEU A 31 -9.07 0.26 -17.69
N GLU A 32 -9.59 0.98 -18.69
CA GLU A 32 -10.98 1.41 -18.77
C GLU A 32 -11.99 0.25 -18.54
N PRO A 33 -11.90 -0.91 -19.24
CA PRO A 33 -12.84 -2.01 -19.02
C PRO A 33 -12.79 -2.54 -17.58
N THR A 34 -11.61 -2.57 -16.96
CA THR A 34 -11.43 -3.00 -15.57
C THR A 34 -12.05 -2.00 -14.60
N ILE A 35 -11.81 -0.70 -14.82
CA ILE A 35 -12.35 0.38 -13.98
C ILE A 35 -13.88 0.39 -14.06
N LYS A 36 -14.44 0.30 -15.26
CA LYS A 36 -15.91 0.26 -15.47
C LYS A 36 -16.55 -0.99 -14.92
N ALA A 37 -15.85 -2.13 -14.94
CA ALA A 37 -16.33 -3.36 -14.30
C ALA A 37 -16.40 -3.25 -12.76
N MET A 38 -15.52 -2.46 -12.15
CA MET A 38 -15.58 -2.19 -10.71
C MET A 38 -16.75 -1.26 -10.36
N HIS A 39 -16.91 -0.18 -11.10
CA HIS A 39 -18.05 0.72 -10.96
C HIS A 39 -18.22 1.60 -12.21
N PRO A 40 -19.42 1.57 -12.86
CA PRO A 40 -19.67 2.24 -14.13
C PRO A 40 -19.49 3.77 -14.13
N SER A 41 -19.65 4.41 -12.96
CA SER A 41 -19.52 5.88 -12.82
C SER A 41 -18.10 6.35 -12.49
N LEU A 42 -17.12 5.46 -12.40
CA LEU A 42 -15.73 5.88 -12.18
C LEU A 42 -15.19 6.59 -13.43
N PRO A 43 -14.48 7.72 -13.25
CA PRO A 43 -13.88 8.44 -14.37
C PRO A 43 -12.77 7.60 -15.02
N THR A 44 -12.76 7.56 -16.35
CA THR A 44 -11.74 6.86 -17.14
C THR A 44 -10.88 7.83 -17.96
N GLU A 45 -11.11 9.13 -17.82
CA GLU A 45 -10.33 10.15 -18.50
C GLU A 45 -8.87 10.12 -18.04
N ALA A 46 -7.94 10.15 -19.00
CA ALA A 46 -6.51 10.06 -18.70
C ALA A 46 -6.02 11.15 -17.74
N GLU A 47 -6.52 12.39 -17.88
CA GLU A 47 -6.15 13.50 -17.01
C GLU A 47 -6.60 13.28 -15.57
N THR A 48 -7.85 12.84 -15.39
CA THR A 48 -8.41 12.53 -14.06
C THR A 48 -7.65 11.38 -13.40
N LEU A 49 -7.34 10.32 -14.15
CA LEU A 49 -6.58 9.19 -13.63
C LEU A 49 -5.14 9.57 -13.26
N VAL A 50 -4.48 10.43 -14.05
CA VAL A 50 -3.14 10.96 -13.72
C VAL A 50 -3.20 11.81 -12.46
N ARG A 51 -4.22 12.65 -12.30
CA ARG A 51 -4.41 13.47 -11.09
C ARG A 51 -4.65 12.62 -9.85
N VAL A 52 -5.54 11.62 -9.94
CA VAL A 52 -5.82 10.67 -8.84
C VAL A 52 -4.54 9.90 -8.48
N ASN A 53 -3.81 9.39 -9.46
CA ASN A 53 -2.55 8.70 -9.23
C ASN A 53 -1.52 9.61 -8.54
N GLY A 54 -1.43 10.88 -8.95
CA GLY A 54 -0.59 11.89 -8.30
C GLY A 54 -0.98 12.12 -6.84
N ALA A 55 -2.28 12.22 -6.54
CA ALA A 55 -2.79 12.34 -5.18
C ALA A 55 -2.43 11.12 -4.31
N VAL A 56 -2.57 9.91 -4.85
CA VAL A 56 -2.15 8.66 -4.17
C VAL A 56 -0.65 8.67 -3.86
N GLN A 57 0.18 9.14 -4.80
CA GLN A 57 1.62 9.24 -4.61
C GLN A 57 2.00 10.25 -3.52
N VAL A 58 1.37 11.42 -3.50
CA VAL A 58 1.62 12.44 -2.45
C VAL A 58 1.19 11.90 -1.09
N ALA A 59 -0.05 11.44 -0.97
CA ALA A 59 -0.58 10.93 0.29
C ALA A 59 0.21 9.71 0.81
N GLY A 60 0.46 8.73 -0.06
CA GLY A 60 1.25 7.54 0.27
C GLY A 60 2.70 7.90 0.65
N GLY A 61 3.32 8.85 -0.07
CA GLY A 61 4.66 9.33 0.24
C GLY A 61 4.74 10.00 1.61
N LEU A 62 3.78 10.85 1.96
CA LEU A 62 3.70 11.49 3.28
C LEU A 62 3.46 10.47 4.40
N LEU A 63 2.57 9.51 4.20
CA LEU A 63 2.33 8.42 5.17
C LEU A 63 3.58 7.55 5.36
N LEU A 64 4.28 7.23 4.27
CA LEU A 64 5.53 6.48 4.34
C LEU A 64 6.64 7.27 5.06
N ALA A 65 6.74 8.58 4.80
CA ALA A 65 7.73 9.46 5.43
C ALA A 65 7.49 9.63 6.94
N SER A 66 6.22 9.71 7.34
CA SER A 66 5.84 9.86 8.76
C SER A 66 5.89 8.55 9.55
N GLY A 67 6.09 7.41 8.91
CA GLY A 67 6.05 6.10 9.55
C GLY A 67 4.62 5.66 9.95
N HIS A 68 3.59 6.45 9.59
CA HIS A 68 2.20 6.10 9.85
C HIS A 68 1.66 5.25 8.71
N ALA A 69 1.03 4.12 9.06
CA ALA A 69 0.44 3.21 8.08
C ALA A 69 1.42 2.80 6.94
N THR A 70 2.69 2.57 7.27
CA THR A 70 3.80 2.30 6.33
C THR A 70 3.43 1.20 5.32
N ARG A 71 2.85 0.10 5.77
CA ARG A 71 2.49 -1.05 4.92
C ARG A 71 1.43 -0.72 3.87
N PRO A 72 0.22 -0.20 4.23
CA PRO A 72 -0.77 0.17 3.23
C PRO A 72 -0.29 1.32 2.33
N ALA A 73 0.49 2.28 2.87
CA ALA A 73 1.08 3.34 2.06
C ALA A 73 2.06 2.77 1.01
N ALA A 74 2.94 1.84 1.40
CA ALA A 74 3.87 1.19 0.50
C ALA A 74 3.15 0.38 -0.59
N LEU A 75 2.07 -0.35 -0.26
CA LEU A 75 1.25 -1.07 -1.23
C LEU A 75 0.54 -0.13 -2.20
N ALA A 76 -0.03 0.97 -1.72
CA ALA A 76 -0.68 1.97 -2.56
C ALA A 76 0.34 2.61 -3.53
N LEU A 77 1.53 2.96 -3.04
CA LEU A 77 2.62 3.48 -3.87
C LEU A 77 3.11 2.47 -4.89
N ALA A 78 3.27 1.21 -4.53
CA ALA A 78 3.64 0.13 -5.44
C ALA A 78 2.58 -0.02 -6.56
N GLY A 79 1.30 -0.04 -6.20
CA GLY A 79 0.20 -0.09 -7.17
C GLY A 79 0.18 1.12 -8.11
N SER A 80 0.43 2.33 -7.58
CA SER A 80 0.48 3.57 -8.37
C SER A 80 1.68 3.63 -9.33
N LEU A 81 2.77 2.97 -8.97
CA LEU A 81 4.01 2.97 -9.76
C LEU A 81 3.87 2.13 -11.05
N VAL A 82 3.03 1.09 -11.05
CA VAL A 82 2.82 0.23 -12.22
C VAL A 82 2.31 1.02 -13.43
N PRO A 83 1.13 1.68 -13.38
CA PRO A 83 0.64 2.45 -14.51
C PRO A 83 1.57 3.62 -14.86
N THR A 84 2.20 4.27 -13.88
CA THR A 84 3.17 5.34 -14.11
C THR A 84 4.37 4.87 -14.92
N THR A 85 4.90 3.69 -14.60
CA THR A 85 6.05 3.10 -15.29
C THR A 85 5.70 2.68 -16.70
N LEU A 86 4.56 2.03 -16.90
CA LEU A 86 4.10 1.59 -18.20
C LEU A 86 3.76 2.78 -19.12
N ALA A 87 3.15 3.83 -18.59
CA ALA A 87 2.81 5.04 -19.35
C ALA A 87 4.04 5.90 -19.69
N GLY A 88 4.98 6.03 -18.74
CA GLY A 88 6.11 6.94 -18.87
C GLY A 88 7.35 6.34 -19.51
N HIS A 89 7.55 5.02 -19.41
CA HIS A 89 8.83 4.36 -19.68
C HIS A 89 8.68 3.07 -20.51
N ALA A 90 7.79 3.06 -21.51
CA ALA A 90 7.62 1.95 -22.46
C ALA A 90 8.76 1.94 -23.48
N PHE A 91 9.97 1.62 -23.04
CA PHE A 91 11.21 1.68 -23.87
C PHE A 91 11.17 0.78 -25.09
N TRP A 92 10.35 -0.28 -25.10
CA TRP A 92 10.19 -1.20 -26.21
C TRP A 92 9.45 -0.61 -27.41
N GLU A 93 8.78 0.54 -27.23
CA GLU A 93 8.06 1.27 -28.27
C GLU A 93 8.89 2.38 -28.92
N ILE A 94 10.12 2.62 -28.43
CA ILE A 94 10.97 3.73 -28.86
C ILE A 94 11.94 3.23 -29.92
N GLU A 95 12.00 3.91 -31.06
CA GLU A 95 12.85 3.55 -32.18
C GLU A 95 14.29 4.06 -32.00
N ASP A 96 14.45 5.29 -31.52
CA ASP A 96 15.78 5.86 -31.28
C ASP A 96 16.57 5.11 -30.21
N PRO A 97 17.76 4.58 -30.52
CA PRO A 97 18.55 3.78 -29.59
C PRO A 97 18.98 4.52 -28.32
N ALA A 98 19.29 5.83 -28.44
CA ALA A 98 19.74 6.63 -27.30
C ALA A 98 18.57 6.91 -26.34
N GLU A 99 17.42 7.30 -26.86
CA GLU A 99 16.22 7.50 -26.07
C GLU A 99 15.73 6.19 -25.45
N ARG A 100 15.74 5.08 -26.21
CA ARG A 100 15.41 3.74 -25.72
C ARG A 100 16.28 3.35 -24.53
N ALA A 101 17.58 3.57 -24.63
CA ALA A 101 18.52 3.26 -23.54
C ALA A 101 18.19 4.08 -22.28
N GLN A 102 17.90 5.38 -22.42
CA GLN A 102 17.53 6.24 -21.32
C GLN A 102 16.21 5.82 -20.66
N GLN A 103 15.18 5.51 -21.45
CA GLN A 103 13.88 5.06 -20.92
C GLN A 103 13.97 3.68 -20.27
N ARG A 104 14.83 2.80 -20.79
CA ARG A 104 15.13 1.52 -20.12
C ARG A 104 15.73 1.70 -18.74
N ILE A 105 16.66 2.65 -18.56
CA ILE A 105 17.24 2.95 -17.25
C ILE A 105 16.14 3.45 -16.29
N GLN A 106 15.25 4.33 -16.74
CA GLN A 106 14.15 4.83 -15.91
C GLN A 106 13.17 3.70 -15.53
N PHE A 107 12.86 2.81 -16.48
CA PHE A 107 12.05 1.62 -16.21
C PHE A 107 12.68 0.73 -15.12
N LEU A 108 13.99 0.42 -15.26
CA LEU A 108 14.71 -0.39 -14.28
C LEU A 108 14.79 0.27 -12.89
N LYS A 109 14.96 1.59 -12.83
CA LYS A 109 14.86 2.34 -11.56
C LYS A 109 13.50 2.18 -10.89
N ASN A 110 12.42 2.26 -11.68
CA ASN A 110 11.07 2.08 -11.15
C ASN A 110 10.82 0.63 -10.67
N ILE A 111 11.40 -0.37 -11.33
CA ILE A 111 11.38 -1.77 -10.85
C ILE A 111 12.11 -1.88 -9.50
N GLY A 112 13.26 -1.22 -9.36
CA GLY A 112 13.98 -1.17 -8.07
C GLY A 112 13.16 -0.49 -6.97
N LEU A 113 12.51 0.63 -7.27
CA LEU A 113 11.60 1.32 -6.34
C LEU A 113 10.42 0.44 -5.95
N PHE A 114 9.82 -0.26 -6.92
CA PHE A 114 8.73 -1.21 -6.69
C PHE A 114 9.15 -2.33 -5.73
N GLY A 115 10.33 -2.93 -5.96
CA GLY A 115 10.90 -3.92 -5.06
C GLY A 115 11.11 -3.38 -3.64
N GLY A 116 11.66 -2.17 -3.51
CA GLY A 116 11.83 -1.49 -2.22
C GLY A 116 10.50 -1.23 -1.49
N LEU A 117 9.45 -0.84 -2.23
CA LEU A 117 8.10 -0.67 -1.67
C LEU A 117 7.50 -2.00 -1.21
N LEU A 118 7.68 -3.08 -1.96
CA LEU A 118 7.23 -4.41 -1.53
C LEU A 118 7.94 -4.85 -0.24
N LEU A 119 9.25 -4.63 -0.13
CA LEU A 119 9.98 -4.91 1.11
C LEU A 119 9.44 -4.08 2.28
N ALA A 120 9.19 -2.77 2.07
CA ALA A 120 8.59 -1.91 3.08
C ALA A 120 7.16 -2.36 3.47
N ALA A 121 6.38 -2.87 2.52
CA ALA A 121 5.04 -3.42 2.78
C ALA A 121 5.09 -4.74 3.57
N LEU A 122 6.13 -5.55 3.37
CA LEU A 122 6.35 -6.81 4.08
C LEU A 122 7.02 -6.61 5.43
N ASP A 123 7.73 -5.49 5.62
CA ASP A 123 8.40 -5.17 6.88
C ASP A 123 7.37 -5.06 8.02
N ARG A 124 7.64 -5.75 9.08
CA ARG A 124 6.77 -5.82 10.27
C ARG A 124 7.17 -4.82 11.35
N GLU A 125 8.22 -4.02 11.13
CA GLU A 125 8.72 -3.01 12.09
C GLU A 125 8.86 -3.56 13.53
N GLY A 126 9.21 -4.84 13.67
CA GLY A 126 9.27 -5.53 14.96
C GLY A 126 7.91 -5.72 15.65
N ARG A 127 6.81 -5.37 15.02
CA ARG A 127 5.46 -5.57 15.60
C ARG A 127 5.06 -7.04 15.52
N PRO A 128 4.55 -7.60 16.62
CA PRO A 128 4.12 -8.98 16.64
C PRO A 128 3.05 -9.27 15.59
N ASP A 129 3.18 -10.39 14.89
CA ASP A 129 2.22 -10.87 13.88
C ASP A 129 0.80 -10.95 14.45
N LEU A 130 -0.21 -10.78 13.58
CA LEU A 130 -1.62 -10.95 13.95
C LEU A 130 -1.88 -12.32 14.60
N ARG A 131 -1.21 -13.37 14.10
CA ARG A 131 -1.25 -14.72 14.71
C ARG A 131 -0.70 -14.72 16.13
N TRP A 132 0.41 -14.04 16.37
CA TRP A 132 1.00 -13.93 17.71
C TRP A 132 0.10 -13.11 18.63
N ARG A 133 -0.46 -11.98 18.14
CA ARG A 133 -1.39 -11.14 18.89
C ARG A 133 -2.67 -11.88 19.24
N ALA A 134 -3.27 -12.61 18.28
CA ALA A 134 -4.45 -13.44 18.51
C ALA A 134 -4.15 -14.57 19.51
N GLY A 135 -3.03 -15.26 19.35
CA GLY A 135 -2.60 -16.30 20.29
C GLY A 135 -2.28 -15.76 21.69
N HIS A 136 -1.76 -14.53 21.79
CA HIS A 136 -1.48 -13.89 23.08
C HIS A 136 -2.78 -13.43 23.76
N ALA A 137 -3.71 -12.86 23.02
CA ALA A 137 -5.05 -12.49 23.52
C ALA A 137 -5.82 -13.74 24.02
N ALA A 138 -5.82 -14.81 23.24
CA ALA A 138 -6.48 -16.06 23.64
C ALA A 138 -5.86 -16.66 24.94
N ARG A 139 -4.54 -16.65 25.06
CA ARG A 139 -3.85 -17.13 26.27
C ARG A 139 -4.09 -16.24 27.47
N SER A 140 -4.15 -14.92 27.31
CA SER A 140 -4.45 -13.98 28.40
C SER A 140 -5.88 -14.18 28.90
N SER A 141 -6.86 -14.29 28.01
CA SER A 141 -8.26 -14.58 28.36
C SER A 141 -8.41 -15.92 29.09
N ALA A 142 -7.73 -16.97 28.62
CA ALA A 142 -7.74 -18.28 29.28
C ALA A 142 -7.13 -18.23 30.71
N ARG A 143 -6.07 -17.42 30.90
CA ARG A 143 -5.47 -17.21 32.22
C ARG A 143 -6.41 -16.47 33.18
N THR A 144 -7.11 -15.45 32.69
CA THR A 144 -8.09 -14.68 33.46
C THR A 144 -9.26 -15.55 33.88
N LEU A 145 -9.81 -16.36 32.96
CA LEU A 145 -10.88 -17.32 33.28
C LEU A 145 -10.43 -18.36 34.30
N LYS A 146 -9.20 -18.86 34.17
CA LYS A 146 -8.67 -19.85 35.14
C LYS A 146 -8.48 -19.24 36.53
N ARG A 147 -8.07 -17.97 36.63
CA ARG A 147 -7.99 -17.23 37.90
C ARG A 147 -9.38 -17.01 38.50
N ALA A 148 -10.36 -16.55 37.70
CA ALA A 148 -11.72 -16.35 38.16
C ALA A 148 -12.35 -17.66 38.68
N ARG A 149 -12.17 -18.79 37.99
CA ARG A 149 -12.63 -20.11 38.45
C ARG A 149 -11.98 -20.53 39.76
N ARG A 150 -10.70 -20.26 39.98
CA ARG A 150 -10.03 -20.56 41.26
C ARG A 150 -10.63 -19.73 42.40
N HIS A 151 -10.80 -18.41 42.21
CA HIS A 151 -11.43 -17.55 43.22
C HIS A 151 -12.85 -18.02 43.59
N LEU A 152 -13.67 -18.41 42.63
CA LEU A 152 -15.01 -18.94 42.89
C LEU A 152 -14.98 -20.28 43.68
N ARG A 153 -14.01 -21.12 43.40
CA ARG A 153 -13.82 -22.39 44.10
C ARG A 153 -13.34 -22.21 45.54
N ASP A 154 -12.41 -21.26 45.72
CA ASP A 154 -11.84 -20.99 47.06
C ASP A 154 -12.81 -20.18 47.95
N SER A 155 -13.82 -19.50 47.36
CA SER A 155 -14.88 -18.75 48.05
C SER A 155 -16.13 -19.60 48.36
N SER A 156 -16.14 -20.89 48.00
CA SER A 156 -17.24 -21.77 48.35
C SER A 156 -17.18 -22.08 49.86
N PRO A 157 -18.29 -21.85 50.62
CA PRO A 157 -18.27 -22.07 52.07
C PRO A 157 -18.09 -23.53 52.39
N ILE A 158 -17.22 -23.79 53.37
CA ILE A 158 -16.97 -25.10 53.95
C ILE A 158 -18.31 -25.70 54.44
N PRO A 159 -18.70 -26.92 54.08
CA PRO A 159 -19.91 -27.54 54.62
C PRO A 159 -19.75 -27.72 56.12
N LEU A 160 -20.60 -27.07 56.91
CA LEU A 160 -20.73 -27.29 58.34
C LEU A 160 -21.20 -28.73 58.55
N HIS A 161 -20.28 -29.60 58.97
CA HIS A 161 -20.63 -30.90 59.55
C HIS A 161 -21.36 -30.67 60.87
N HIS A 162 -22.68 -30.79 60.85
CA HIS A 162 -23.46 -30.98 62.09
C HIS A 162 -23.18 -32.40 62.63
N ARG A 163 -22.70 -32.45 63.87
CA ARG A 163 -22.72 -33.65 64.70
C ARG A 163 -24.11 -33.84 65.34
#